data_38a6a8097c0eba814e534ef7b090ca57
#
_entry.id   38a6a8097c0eba814e534ef7b090ca57
#
_cell.length_a   1.000
_cell.length_b   1.000
_cell.length_c   1.000
_cell.angle_alpha   90.00
_cell.angle_beta   90.00
_cell.angle_gamma   90.00
#
_symmetry.space_group_name_H-M   'P 1'
#
loop_
_entity.id
_entity.type
_entity.pdbx_description
1 polymer ?
#
loop_
_entity_poly.entity_id
_entity_poly.type
_entity_poly.pdbx_seq_one_letter_code
_entity_poly.pdbx_strand_id
1 'polypeptide(L)'
;MKTKEQTTETKSLFKSLAAFQQEVPVIHKETKGYGYSYADLPTIFNIINPLLAKHQLGFTQPIMGDCVKTIVFHIETGETIESLTDIPKGVQLAKMNDFQVLGSAITYIRRYALSSILGLVTDKDTDAAGEQTKSSKQQLELKSEAFGKAVEFIMKGGSIEQIKTKYEVSKEVEVALIKSI
;
A
#
# COMPACT_ATOMS: atom_id res chain seq x y z
N MET A 1 11.17 46.84 37.25
CA MET A 1 11.10 45.43 36.87
C MET A 1 10.27 45.34 35.57
N LYS A 2 10.90 45.10 34.44
CA LYS A 2 10.18 44.92 33.18
C LYS A 2 9.84 43.42 33.06
N THR A 3 8.58 43.12 33.15
CA THR A 3 8.04 41.78 32.89
C THR A 3 8.32 41.41 31.41
N LYS A 4 9.16 40.42 31.17
CA LYS A 4 9.32 39.83 29.85
C LYS A 4 8.01 39.15 29.51
N GLU A 5 7.26 39.70 28.57
CA GLU A 5 6.23 38.97 27.85
C GLU A 5 6.91 37.75 27.17
N GLN A 6 6.62 36.56 27.65
CA GLN A 6 6.87 35.33 26.95
C GLN A 6 5.86 35.29 25.81
N THR A 7 6.23 35.82 24.64
CA THR A 7 5.61 35.48 23.38
C THR A 7 5.79 33.97 23.21
N THR A 8 4.71 33.23 23.33
CA THR A 8 4.61 31.86 22.89
C THR A 8 4.87 31.86 21.36
N GLU A 9 6.13 31.70 20.98
CA GLU A 9 6.49 31.48 19.58
C GLU A 9 5.72 30.21 19.12
N THR A 10 4.71 30.43 18.32
CA THR A 10 3.99 29.34 17.67
C THR A 10 5.02 28.58 16.82
N LYS A 11 5.30 27.34 17.16
CA LYS A 11 6.31 26.52 16.48
C LYS A 11 6.08 26.60 14.97
N SER A 12 7.06 27.12 14.24
CA SER A 12 6.97 27.37 12.79
C SER A 12 6.70 26.10 12.00
N LEU A 13 7.27 24.96 12.41
CA LEU A 13 7.04 23.66 11.82
C LEU A 13 5.55 23.30 11.76
N PHE A 14 4.84 23.36 12.89
CA PHE A 14 3.43 22.95 12.92
C PHE A 14 2.52 23.93 12.18
N LYS A 15 2.88 25.23 12.16
CA LYS A 15 2.16 26.22 11.36
C LYS A 15 2.31 25.94 9.86
N SER A 16 3.54 25.67 9.42
CA SER A 16 3.85 25.32 8.04
C SER A 16 3.24 23.98 7.63
N LEU A 17 3.26 22.99 8.53
CA LEU A 17 2.64 21.69 8.29
C LEU A 17 1.13 21.81 8.16
N ALA A 18 0.47 22.59 9.01
CA ALA A 18 -0.97 22.84 8.92
C ALA A 18 -1.34 23.56 7.60
N ALA A 19 -0.55 24.54 7.17
CA ALA A 19 -0.76 25.23 5.89
C ALA A 19 -0.54 24.28 4.69
N PHE A 20 0.48 23.44 4.72
CA PHE A 20 0.72 22.40 3.73
C PHE A 20 -0.47 21.43 3.63
N GLN A 21 -0.99 20.95 4.75
CA GLN A 21 -2.13 20.01 4.80
C GLN A 21 -3.43 20.59 4.24
N GLN A 22 -3.60 21.91 4.25
CA GLN A 22 -4.76 22.55 3.63
C GLN A 22 -4.66 22.62 2.10
N GLU A 23 -3.45 22.58 1.56
CA GLU A 23 -3.23 22.71 0.11
C GLU A 23 -2.98 21.36 -0.58
N VAL A 24 -2.49 20.35 0.14
CA VAL A 24 -2.20 19.05 -0.49
C VAL A 24 -3.51 18.41 -0.95
N PRO A 25 -3.62 18.07 -2.25
CA PRO A 25 -4.81 17.39 -2.75
C PRO A 25 -4.86 15.94 -2.31
N VAL A 26 -6.01 15.30 -2.48
CA VAL A 26 -6.11 13.84 -2.41
C VAL A 26 -5.24 13.24 -3.51
N ILE A 27 -4.37 12.31 -3.14
CA ILE A 27 -3.44 11.65 -4.07
C ILE A 27 -4.09 10.39 -4.63
N HIS A 28 -4.33 10.36 -5.94
CA HIS A 28 -5.02 9.25 -6.59
C HIS A 28 -4.13 8.01 -6.76
N LYS A 29 -4.73 6.83 -6.60
CA LYS A 29 -4.07 5.51 -6.75
C LYS A 29 -4.07 5.11 -8.22
N GLU A 30 -3.11 5.58 -8.99
CA GLU A 30 -3.02 5.34 -10.44
C GLU A 30 -2.15 4.11 -10.79
N THR A 31 -1.20 3.76 -9.94
CA THR A 31 -0.30 2.63 -10.17
C THR A 31 -0.99 1.32 -9.83
N LYS A 32 -1.02 0.40 -10.81
CA LYS A 32 -1.61 -0.94 -10.64
C LYS A 32 -0.60 -1.89 -9.99
N GLY A 33 -0.96 -2.45 -8.84
CA GLY A 33 -0.28 -3.57 -8.20
C GLY A 33 -0.97 -4.91 -8.55
N TYR A 34 -0.60 -5.96 -7.84
CA TYR A 34 -1.18 -7.28 -8.01
C TYR A 34 -2.55 -7.36 -7.30
N GLY A 35 -3.63 -6.99 -8.03
CA GLY A 35 -5.00 -7.00 -7.49
C GLY A 35 -5.44 -5.74 -6.74
N TYR A 36 -4.60 -4.69 -6.69
CA TYR A 36 -4.93 -3.41 -6.08
C TYR A 36 -4.23 -2.25 -6.80
N SER A 37 -4.72 -1.02 -6.57
CA SER A 37 -4.07 0.20 -7.05
C SER A 37 -3.48 0.97 -5.87
N TYR A 38 -2.38 1.69 -6.10
CA TYR A 38 -1.72 2.50 -5.08
C TYR A 38 -1.07 3.75 -5.68
N ALA A 39 -0.86 4.77 -4.85
CA ALA A 39 -0.02 5.90 -5.20
C ALA A 39 1.44 5.53 -4.93
N ASP A 40 2.27 5.49 -5.95
CA ASP A 40 3.70 5.18 -5.77
C ASP A 40 4.50 6.40 -5.27
N LEU A 41 5.73 6.16 -4.82
CA LEU A 41 6.59 7.23 -4.31
C LEU A 41 6.84 8.36 -5.33
N PRO A 42 7.11 8.08 -6.63
CA PRO A 42 7.24 9.14 -7.62
C PRO A 42 6.01 10.03 -7.72
N THR A 43 4.82 9.45 -7.78
CA THR A 43 3.55 10.20 -7.81
C THR A 43 3.38 11.08 -6.56
N ILE A 44 3.63 10.51 -5.38
CA ILE A 44 3.58 11.25 -4.12
C ILE A 44 4.58 12.41 -4.14
N PHE A 45 5.84 12.17 -4.51
CA PHE A 45 6.89 13.19 -4.51
C PHE A 45 6.61 14.32 -5.50
N ASN A 46 6.09 14.02 -6.69
CA ASN A 46 5.72 15.03 -7.67
C ASN A 46 4.66 16.00 -7.15
N ILE A 47 3.74 15.51 -6.31
CA ILE A 47 2.68 16.34 -5.72
C ILE A 47 3.19 17.11 -4.50
N ILE A 48 3.90 16.44 -3.58
CA ILE A 48 4.23 17.07 -2.29
C ILE A 48 5.45 18.00 -2.36
N ASN A 49 6.47 17.70 -3.19
CA ASN A 49 7.72 18.47 -3.17
C ASN A 49 7.52 19.97 -3.47
N PRO A 50 6.72 20.40 -4.46
CA PRO A 50 6.45 21.80 -4.70
C PRO A 50 5.77 22.48 -3.50
N LEU A 51 4.84 21.76 -2.85
CA LEU A 51 4.09 22.27 -1.70
C LEU A 51 4.97 22.34 -0.45
N LEU A 52 5.80 21.31 -0.21
CA LEU A 52 6.77 21.35 0.90
C LEU A 52 7.71 22.54 0.77
N ALA A 53 8.28 22.77 -0.43
CA ALA A 53 9.15 23.92 -0.70
C ALA A 53 8.42 25.25 -0.45
N LYS A 54 7.16 25.37 -0.90
CA LYS A 54 6.31 26.56 -0.69
C LYS A 54 6.11 26.88 0.79
N HIS A 55 5.95 25.84 1.61
CA HIS A 55 5.70 25.95 3.05
C HIS A 55 6.96 25.83 3.91
N GLN A 56 8.16 25.95 3.31
CA GLN A 56 9.43 25.90 4.03
C GLN A 56 9.66 24.57 4.77
N LEU A 57 9.11 23.48 4.24
CA LEU A 57 9.24 22.14 4.80
C LEU A 57 10.17 21.29 3.94
N GLY A 58 10.83 20.35 4.58
CA GLY A 58 11.58 19.28 3.94
C GLY A 58 11.42 17.96 4.69
N PHE A 59 11.84 16.87 4.08
CA PHE A 59 11.86 15.58 4.75
C PHE A 59 13.06 14.74 4.32
N THR A 60 13.39 13.76 5.16
CA THR A 60 14.35 12.71 4.86
C THR A 60 13.94 11.39 5.51
N GLN A 61 14.36 10.28 4.92
CA GLN A 61 14.00 8.94 5.38
C GLN A 61 15.23 8.03 5.45
N PRO A 62 16.21 8.29 6.36
CA PRO A 62 17.34 7.40 6.55
C PRO A 62 16.92 6.04 7.10
N ILE A 63 17.61 4.99 6.65
CA ILE A 63 17.49 3.64 7.20
C ILE A 63 18.44 3.56 8.40
N MET A 64 17.89 3.19 9.55
CA MET A 64 18.61 3.06 10.82
C MET A 64 18.43 1.65 11.37
N GLY A 65 19.41 0.79 11.10
CA GLY A 65 19.30 -0.63 11.44
C GLY A 65 18.12 -1.28 10.71
N ASP A 66 17.12 -1.74 11.47
CA ASP A 66 15.93 -2.42 10.96
C ASP A 66 14.72 -1.50 10.79
N CYS A 67 14.93 -0.18 10.87
CA CYS A 67 13.84 0.81 10.81
C CYS A 67 14.08 1.85 9.72
N VAL A 68 13.00 2.41 9.20
CA VAL A 68 13.00 3.66 8.45
C VAL A 68 12.66 4.78 9.42
N LYS A 69 13.57 5.73 9.61
CA LYS A 69 13.31 6.96 10.36
C LYS A 69 12.79 8.02 9.39
N THR A 70 11.57 8.49 9.58
CA THR A 70 11.03 9.60 8.79
C THR A 70 11.14 10.88 9.61
N ILE A 71 11.78 11.89 9.04
CA ILE A 71 12.01 13.20 9.66
C ILE A 71 11.40 14.25 8.73
N VAL A 72 10.48 15.05 9.23
CA VAL A 72 10.00 16.28 8.60
C VAL A 72 10.60 17.44 9.35
N PHE A 73 11.16 18.41 8.63
CA PHE A 73 11.83 19.56 9.22
C PHE A 73 11.40 20.88 8.59
N HIS A 74 11.44 21.94 9.37
CA HIS A 74 11.26 23.31 8.90
C HIS A 74 12.61 23.90 8.49
N ILE A 75 12.71 24.41 7.25
CA ILE A 75 13.99 24.79 6.63
C ILE A 75 14.67 25.95 7.39
N GLU A 76 13.91 26.95 7.84
CA GLU A 76 14.49 28.12 8.49
C GLU A 76 14.80 27.90 9.97
N THR A 77 13.93 27.18 10.69
CA THR A 77 14.08 27.06 12.16
C THR A 77 14.81 25.80 12.59
N GLY A 78 14.89 24.79 11.70
CA GLY A 78 15.45 23.49 12.02
C GLY A 78 14.58 22.65 12.98
N GLU A 79 13.37 23.10 13.30
CA GLU A 79 12.42 22.29 14.08
C GLU A 79 12.08 21.01 13.34
N THR A 80 11.93 19.90 14.05
CA THR A 80 11.67 18.57 13.47
C THR A 80 10.51 17.86 14.15
N ILE A 81 9.81 17.04 13.37
CA ILE A 81 8.95 15.95 13.85
C ILE A 81 9.45 14.65 13.24
N GLU A 82 9.49 13.59 14.02
CA GLU A 82 10.12 12.34 13.64
C GLU A 82 9.23 11.14 13.95
N SER A 83 9.34 10.10 13.15
CA SER A 83 8.76 8.77 13.42
C SER A 83 9.73 7.66 13.04
N LEU A 84 9.64 6.53 13.73
CA LEU A 84 10.34 5.30 13.41
C LEU A 84 9.31 4.25 12.97
N THR A 85 9.62 3.55 11.88
CA THR A 85 8.78 2.48 11.37
C THR A 85 9.64 1.27 11.08
N ASP A 86 9.30 0.13 11.70
CA ASP A 86 10.05 -1.11 11.54
C ASP A 86 9.93 -1.65 10.10
N ILE A 87 11.03 -2.19 9.58
CA ILE A 87 11.07 -2.93 8.32
C ILE A 87 10.68 -4.38 8.64
N PRO A 88 9.60 -4.92 8.04
CA PRO A 88 9.16 -6.29 8.32
C PRO A 88 10.25 -7.32 8.00
N LYS A 89 10.48 -8.26 8.93
CA LYS A 89 11.42 -9.36 8.75
C LYS A 89 10.67 -10.66 8.43
N GLY A 90 11.33 -11.56 7.71
CA GLY A 90 10.79 -12.90 7.44
C GLY A 90 9.65 -12.95 6.43
N VAL A 91 9.38 -11.85 5.71
CA VAL A 91 8.40 -11.85 4.63
C VAL A 91 8.97 -12.60 3.43
N GLN A 92 8.24 -13.62 2.96
CA GLN A 92 8.58 -14.35 1.73
C GLN A 92 7.60 -13.96 0.63
N LEU A 93 8.13 -13.52 -0.51
CA LEU A 93 7.34 -13.21 -1.70
C LEU A 93 7.71 -14.20 -2.82
N ALA A 94 6.70 -14.79 -3.44
CA ALA A 94 6.91 -15.76 -4.51
C ALA A 94 7.74 -15.15 -5.66
N LYS A 95 8.76 -15.87 -6.12
CA LYS A 95 9.65 -15.49 -7.23
C LYS A 95 10.58 -14.29 -6.94
N MET A 96 10.75 -13.87 -5.69
CA MET A 96 11.66 -12.82 -5.28
C MET A 96 12.79 -13.37 -4.41
N ASN A 97 14.02 -12.86 -4.61
CA ASN A 97 15.12 -13.11 -3.69
C ASN A 97 15.08 -12.16 -2.49
N ASP A 98 15.89 -12.44 -1.45
CA ASP A 98 15.87 -11.69 -0.20
C ASP A 98 16.14 -10.18 -0.39
N PHE A 99 17.02 -9.80 -1.31
CA PHE A 99 17.30 -8.38 -1.61
C PHE A 99 16.10 -7.68 -2.26
N GLN A 100 15.40 -8.38 -3.15
CA GLN A 100 14.19 -7.84 -3.78
C GLN A 100 13.05 -7.69 -2.77
N VAL A 101 12.91 -8.67 -1.87
CA VAL A 101 11.93 -8.61 -0.77
C VAL A 101 12.24 -7.43 0.14
N LEU A 102 13.49 -7.27 0.56
CA LEU A 102 13.92 -6.16 1.41
C LEU A 102 13.70 -4.79 0.72
N GLY A 103 14.11 -4.64 -0.54
CA GLY A 103 13.90 -3.41 -1.30
C GLY A 103 12.43 -3.05 -1.46
N SER A 104 11.57 -4.05 -1.68
CA SER A 104 10.11 -3.87 -1.75
C SER A 104 9.54 -3.44 -0.39
N ALA A 105 9.97 -4.08 0.69
CA ALA A 105 9.55 -3.73 2.05
C ALA A 105 9.95 -2.29 2.41
N ILE A 106 11.18 -1.88 2.13
CA ILE A 106 11.65 -0.51 2.36
C ILE A 106 10.81 0.50 1.59
N THR A 107 10.54 0.25 0.30
CA THR A 107 9.72 1.13 -0.53
C THR A 107 8.30 1.26 0.00
N TYR A 108 7.72 0.14 0.42
CA TYR A 108 6.39 0.09 1.04
C TYR A 108 6.34 0.93 2.33
N ILE A 109 7.26 0.67 3.26
CA ILE A 109 7.33 1.38 4.55
C ILE A 109 7.57 2.87 4.35
N ARG A 110 8.49 3.27 3.47
CA ARG A 110 8.76 4.69 3.17
C ARG A 110 7.50 5.43 2.73
N ARG A 111 6.70 4.81 1.88
CA ARG A 111 5.45 5.39 1.39
C ARG A 111 4.45 5.63 2.51
N TYR A 112 4.18 4.62 3.33
CA TYR A 112 3.21 4.74 4.42
C TYR A 112 3.69 5.65 5.55
N ALA A 113 4.96 5.56 5.95
CA ALA A 113 5.52 6.43 6.97
C ALA A 113 5.49 7.90 6.56
N LEU A 114 5.81 8.21 5.29
CA LEU A 114 5.74 9.57 4.77
C LEU A 114 4.30 10.08 4.70
N SER A 115 3.38 9.25 4.18
CA SER A 115 1.97 9.62 4.13
C SER A 115 1.40 9.87 5.52
N SER A 116 1.74 9.05 6.49
CA SER A 116 1.28 9.20 7.88
C SER A 116 1.78 10.48 8.53
N ILE A 117 3.08 10.76 8.46
CA ILE A 117 3.67 11.93 9.16
C ILE A 117 3.25 13.27 8.52
N LEU A 118 2.99 13.29 7.21
CA LEU A 118 2.52 14.48 6.49
C LEU A 118 0.98 14.62 6.48
N GLY A 119 0.24 13.60 6.94
CA GLY A 119 -1.23 13.59 6.91
C GLY A 119 -1.79 13.52 5.48
N LEU A 120 -1.12 12.80 4.56
CA LEU A 120 -1.58 12.66 3.19
C LEU A 120 -2.80 11.75 3.10
N VAL A 121 -3.79 12.18 2.33
CA VAL A 121 -4.97 11.38 2.00
C VAL A 121 -4.78 10.78 0.61
N THR A 122 -4.77 9.45 0.53
CA THR A 122 -4.89 8.72 -0.74
C THR A 122 -6.34 8.31 -0.96
N ASP A 123 -6.74 8.08 -2.21
CA ASP A 123 -8.10 7.60 -2.52
C ASP A 123 -8.55 6.50 -1.57
N LYS A 124 -9.87 6.44 -1.39
CA LYS A 124 -10.60 5.56 -0.45
C LYS A 124 -9.79 4.38 0.03
N ASP A 125 -9.56 4.34 1.33
CA ASP A 125 -9.03 3.17 2.04
C ASP A 125 -10.01 2.01 1.87
N THR A 126 -9.86 1.26 0.78
CA THR A 126 -10.57 0.00 0.57
C THR A 126 -10.04 -1.08 1.52
N ASP A 127 -8.94 -0.81 2.21
CA ASP A 127 -8.32 -1.74 3.14
C ASP A 127 -9.18 -2.01 4.39
N ALA A 128 -10.07 -1.06 4.76
CA ALA A 128 -11.04 -1.25 5.85
C ALA A 128 -12.35 -1.91 5.41
N ALA A 129 -12.60 -2.03 4.11
CA ALA A 129 -13.79 -2.65 3.57
C ALA A 129 -13.54 -4.13 3.27
N GLY A 130 -12.95 -4.89 4.19
CA GLY A 130 -12.99 -6.37 4.19
C GLY A 130 -13.11 -7.10 2.83
N GLU A 131 -12.61 -6.51 1.75
CA GLU A 131 -12.33 -7.25 0.55
C GLU A 131 -11.12 -8.15 0.85
N GLN A 132 -11.43 -9.25 1.57
CA GLN A 132 -10.67 -10.46 1.33
C GLN A 132 -10.48 -10.49 -0.18
N THR A 133 -9.22 -10.39 -0.61
CA THR A 133 -8.84 -10.71 -1.97
C THR A 133 -9.59 -11.98 -2.35
N LYS A 134 -10.70 -11.85 -3.08
CA LYS A 134 -11.09 -12.91 -3.97
C LYS A 134 -9.86 -13.06 -4.83
N SER A 135 -8.98 -14.03 -4.50
CA SER A 135 -8.05 -14.55 -5.48
C SER A 135 -8.94 -14.73 -6.70
N SER A 136 -8.68 -14.00 -7.77
CA SER A 136 -9.43 -14.17 -9.00
C SER A 136 -9.12 -15.57 -9.45
N LYS A 137 -9.93 -16.52 -8.95
CA LYS A 137 -9.87 -17.90 -9.39
C LYS A 137 -10.11 -17.83 -10.88
N GLN A 138 -9.23 -18.43 -11.62
CA GLN A 138 -9.40 -18.49 -13.07
C GLN A 138 -10.78 -19.11 -13.34
N GLN A 139 -11.59 -18.44 -14.15
CA GLN A 139 -12.92 -18.95 -14.50
C GLN A 139 -12.74 -20.27 -15.29
N LEU A 140 -13.43 -21.32 -14.87
CA LEU A 140 -13.40 -22.60 -15.55
C LEU A 140 -14.37 -22.54 -16.74
N GLU A 141 -13.82 -22.50 -17.96
CA GLU A 141 -14.61 -22.43 -19.20
C GLU A 141 -14.89 -23.83 -19.75
N LEU A 142 -16.11 -24.02 -20.27
CA LEU A 142 -16.49 -25.23 -20.96
C LEU A 142 -15.55 -25.50 -22.14
N LYS A 143 -15.16 -26.76 -22.32
CA LYS A 143 -14.25 -27.25 -23.41
C LYS A 143 -12.81 -26.72 -23.33
N SER A 144 -12.42 -26.01 -22.24
CA SER A 144 -11.02 -25.65 -22.00
C SER A 144 -10.19 -26.88 -21.58
N GLU A 145 -8.88 -26.81 -21.73
CA GLU A 145 -7.97 -27.84 -21.21
C GLU A 145 -8.12 -28.01 -19.68
N ALA A 146 -8.37 -26.90 -18.97
CA ALA A 146 -8.65 -26.92 -17.55
C ALA A 146 -9.94 -27.69 -17.20
N PHE A 147 -10.98 -27.55 -18.04
CA PHE A 147 -12.22 -28.33 -17.89
C PHE A 147 -11.98 -29.82 -18.06
N GLY A 148 -11.20 -30.21 -19.08
CA GLY A 148 -10.81 -31.62 -19.28
C GLY A 148 -10.09 -32.22 -18.07
N LYS A 149 -9.13 -31.50 -17.52
CA LYS A 149 -8.41 -31.87 -16.28
C LYS A 149 -9.33 -31.94 -15.05
N ALA A 150 -10.34 -31.07 -14.96
CA ALA A 150 -11.33 -31.12 -13.92
C ALA A 150 -12.24 -32.35 -13.99
N VAL A 151 -12.66 -32.73 -15.18
CA VAL A 151 -13.43 -33.97 -15.42
C VAL A 151 -12.61 -35.19 -15.01
N GLU A 152 -11.36 -35.31 -15.49
CA GLU A 152 -10.46 -36.42 -15.08
C GLU A 152 -10.24 -36.49 -13.56
N PHE A 153 -10.13 -35.34 -12.89
CA PHE A 153 -9.96 -35.27 -11.46
C PHE A 153 -11.18 -35.84 -10.72
N ILE A 154 -12.40 -35.51 -11.18
CA ILE A 154 -13.63 -36.07 -10.60
C ILE A 154 -13.73 -37.58 -10.86
N MET A 155 -13.41 -38.02 -12.07
CA MET A 155 -13.39 -39.48 -12.42
C MET A 155 -12.41 -40.29 -11.55
N LYS A 156 -11.37 -39.65 -11.03
CA LYS A 156 -10.39 -40.23 -10.08
C LYS A 156 -10.81 -40.10 -8.60
N GLY A 157 -12.06 -39.71 -8.30
CA GLY A 157 -12.61 -39.61 -6.96
C GLY A 157 -12.47 -38.23 -6.31
N GLY A 158 -12.07 -37.19 -7.05
CA GLY A 158 -12.07 -35.81 -6.58
C GLY A 158 -13.48 -35.23 -6.46
N SER A 159 -13.65 -34.13 -5.71
CA SER A 159 -14.95 -33.46 -5.55
C SER A 159 -15.03 -32.13 -6.28
N ILE A 160 -16.26 -31.72 -6.61
CA ILE A 160 -16.54 -30.41 -7.21
C ILE A 160 -16.12 -29.26 -6.26
N GLU A 161 -16.27 -29.43 -4.93
CA GLU A 161 -15.85 -28.48 -3.93
C GLU A 161 -14.33 -28.22 -4.01
N GLN A 162 -13.54 -29.27 -4.24
CA GLN A 162 -12.10 -29.14 -4.43
C GLN A 162 -11.76 -28.37 -5.71
N ILE A 163 -12.52 -28.53 -6.79
CA ILE A 163 -12.36 -27.74 -8.02
C ILE A 163 -12.73 -26.28 -7.75
N LYS A 164 -13.80 -26.00 -7.02
CA LYS A 164 -14.22 -24.65 -6.59
C LYS A 164 -13.20 -23.96 -5.68
N THR A 165 -12.29 -24.67 -5.03
CA THR A 165 -11.17 -24.03 -4.30
C THR A 165 -10.17 -23.38 -5.25
N LYS A 166 -9.98 -23.93 -6.45
CA LYS A 166 -8.96 -23.53 -7.43
C LYS A 166 -9.53 -22.65 -8.55
N TYR A 167 -10.78 -22.92 -8.98
CA TYR A 167 -11.43 -22.24 -10.10
C TYR A 167 -12.74 -21.58 -9.67
N GLU A 168 -13.13 -20.52 -10.39
CA GLU A 168 -14.48 -19.99 -10.35
C GLU A 168 -15.33 -20.82 -11.31
N VAL A 169 -16.37 -21.51 -10.79
CA VAL A 169 -17.20 -22.46 -11.51
C VAL A 169 -18.61 -21.90 -11.63
N SER A 170 -19.05 -21.57 -12.85
CA SER A 170 -20.43 -21.16 -13.11
C SER A 170 -21.40 -22.33 -12.93
N LYS A 171 -22.70 -22.03 -12.73
CA LYS A 171 -23.74 -23.09 -12.64
C LYS A 171 -23.78 -23.99 -13.88
N GLU A 172 -23.54 -23.41 -15.07
CA GLU A 172 -23.52 -24.17 -16.33
C GLU A 172 -22.33 -25.15 -16.37
N VAL A 173 -21.15 -24.71 -15.93
CA VAL A 173 -19.95 -25.55 -15.86
C VAL A 173 -20.10 -26.64 -14.80
N GLU A 174 -20.72 -26.33 -13.66
CA GLU A 174 -20.99 -27.30 -12.60
C GLU A 174 -21.92 -28.44 -13.10
N VAL A 175 -23.01 -28.06 -13.80
CA VAL A 175 -23.92 -29.06 -14.42
C VAL A 175 -23.22 -29.90 -15.48
N ALA A 176 -22.33 -29.29 -16.27
CA ALA A 176 -21.55 -30.01 -17.26
C ALA A 176 -20.55 -30.99 -16.62
N LEU A 177 -19.88 -30.61 -15.53
CA LEU A 177 -19.00 -31.49 -14.75
C LEU A 177 -19.78 -32.71 -14.20
N ILE A 178 -20.98 -32.47 -13.63
CA ILE A 178 -21.85 -33.56 -13.11
C ILE A 178 -22.30 -34.52 -14.22
N LYS A 179 -22.59 -34.00 -15.41
CA LYS A 179 -23.04 -34.85 -16.55
C LYS A 179 -21.90 -35.62 -17.23
N SER A 180 -20.64 -35.27 -16.93
CA SER A 180 -19.46 -35.92 -17.50
C SER A 180 -18.94 -37.09 -16.66
N ILE A 181 -19.63 -37.40 -15.56
CA ILE A 181 -19.40 -38.55 -14.67
C ILE A 181 -20.39 -39.67 -15.01
#